data_83a83e16e20a14c7ba0212e3d4fe81cf
#
_entry.id   83a83e16e20a14c7ba0212e3d4fe81cf
#
_cell.length_a   1.000
_cell.length_b   1.000
_cell.length_c   1.000
_cell.angle_alpha   90.00
_cell.angle_beta   90.00
_cell.angle_gamma   90.00
#
_symmetry.space_group_name_H-M   'P 1'
#
loop_
_entity.id
_entity.type
_entity.pdbx_description
1 polymer ?
#
loop_
_entity_poly.entity_id
_entity_poly.type
_entity_poly.pdbx_seq_one_letter_code
_entity_poly.pdbx_strand_id
1 'polypeptide(L)'
;MSKRKKGKRKLKKKSIIIFFSIILLIAISVLIVFNIHISNIYIKNNHYLSDEEIINIAKLSDYPTIIDANTLSIKNNLEKNIYIRKAKVYKKGFFNQVYIDIEENYPLFMYQDKIYLYNLKTTKDNKIVPIVTNEIPEDVFNEFVKSMRIVNIDILERISEIKYDSNGIDKGRFKLTMNDGIYVYVTLLKFEKINNYDKIVSTLGDKKGILYLDSGEYFELFKN
;
A
#
# COMPACT_ATOMS: atom_id res chain seq x y z
N MET A 1 9.09 76.26 30.42
CA MET A 1 8.79 74.91 29.93
C MET A 1 7.99 75.02 28.61
N SER A 2 8.65 74.80 27.45
CA SER A 2 8.01 74.94 26.13
C SER A 2 7.44 73.57 25.73
N LYS A 3 6.11 73.44 25.61
CA LYS A 3 5.44 72.23 25.08
C LYS A 3 5.58 72.19 23.56
N ARG A 4 6.47 71.32 23.06
CA ARG A 4 6.54 70.96 21.58
C ARG A 4 5.23 70.36 21.17
N LYS A 5 4.44 71.04 20.35
CA LYS A 5 3.27 70.49 19.64
C LYS A 5 3.75 69.49 18.62
N LYS A 6 3.47 68.15 18.79
CA LYS A 6 3.64 67.12 17.75
C LYS A 6 2.68 67.41 16.60
N GLY A 7 3.19 67.91 15.48
CA GLY A 7 2.42 68.12 14.29
C GLY A 7 1.91 66.77 13.75
N LYS A 8 0.59 66.62 13.58
CA LYS A 8 -0.01 65.46 12.91
C LYS A 8 0.43 65.45 11.44
N ARG A 9 1.30 64.50 11.08
CA ARG A 9 1.68 64.27 9.66
C ARG A 9 0.41 63.83 8.89
N LYS A 10 -0.08 64.73 7.98
CA LYS A 10 -1.15 64.38 7.04
C LYS A 10 -0.57 63.43 6.00
N LEU A 11 -1.07 62.17 5.95
CA LEU A 11 -0.76 61.22 4.86
C LEU A 11 -1.15 61.85 3.52
N LYS A 12 -0.19 61.83 2.55
CA LYS A 12 -0.45 62.35 1.21
C LYS A 12 -1.49 61.44 0.51
N LYS A 13 -2.51 61.99 -0.14
CA LYS A 13 -3.58 61.25 -0.82
C LYS A 13 -3.03 60.10 -1.73
N LYS A 14 -1.93 60.33 -2.43
CA LYS A 14 -1.23 59.30 -3.23
C LYS A 14 -0.80 58.10 -2.41
N SER A 15 -0.25 58.27 -1.23
CA SER A 15 0.16 57.14 -0.36
C SER A 15 -1.01 56.32 0.14
N ILE A 16 -2.15 56.93 0.36
CA ILE A 16 -3.41 56.22 0.74
C ILE A 16 -3.92 55.39 -0.42
N ILE A 17 -3.92 55.93 -1.64
CA ILE A 17 -4.35 55.19 -2.85
C ILE A 17 -3.44 53.96 -3.08
N ILE A 18 -2.13 54.16 -3.01
CA ILE A 18 -1.15 53.07 -3.15
C ILE A 18 -1.40 51.95 -2.12
N PHE A 19 -1.64 52.32 -0.85
CA PHE A 19 -1.91 51.40 0.25
C PHE A 19 -3.16 50.57 -0.04
N PHE A 20 -4.27 51.18 -0.46
CA PHE A 20 -5.51 50.46 -0.81
C PHE A 20 -5.34 49.61 -2.05
N SER A 21 -4.56 50.03 -3.08
CA SER A 21 -4.26 49.24 -4.24
C SER A 21 -3.47 47.97 -3.89
N ILE A 22 -2.53 48.05 -2.97
CA ILE A 22 -1.76 46.87 -2.49
C ILE A 22 -2.70 45.88 -1.77
N ILE A 23 -3.56 46.41 -0.87
CA ILE A 23 -4.54 45.56 -0.17
C ILE A 23 -5.47 44.88 -1.16
N LEU A 24 -5.97 45.58 -2.19
CA LEU A 24 -6.82 44.99 -3.24
C LEU A 24 -6.10 43.89 -4.01
N LEU A 25 -4.84 44.11 -4.40
CA LEU A 25 -4.04 43.10 -5.09
C LEU A 25 -3.82 41.84 -4.22
N ILE A 26 -3.55 42.02 -2.93
CA ILE A 26 -3.43 40.93 -1.97
C ILE A 26 -4.76 40.14 -1.89
N ALA A 27 -5.90 40.88 -1.75
CA ALA A 27 -7.21 40.22 -1.70
C ALA A 27 -7.53 39.43 -2.96
N ILE A 28 -7.25 39.97 -4.14
CA ILE A 28 -7.44 39.26 -5.42
C ILE A 28 -6.53 38.03 -5.47
N SER A 29 -5.24 38.14 -5.09
CA SER A 29 -4.31 37.01 -5.06
C SER A 29 -4.78 35.90 -4.13
N VAL A 30 -5.30 36.24 -2.96
CA VAL A 30 -5.89 35.28 -2.01
C VAL A 30 -7.09 34.57 -2.64
N LEU A 31 -8.01 35.28 -3.26
CA LEU A 31 -9.17 34.69 -3.95
C LEU A 31 -8.75 33.72 -5.07
N ILE A 32 -7.71 34.06 -5.84
CA ILE A 32 -7.17 33.17 -6.88
C ILE A 32 -6.65 31.88 -6.23
N VAL A 33 -5.83 31.97 -5.18
CA VAL A 33 -5.25 30.81 -4.50
C VAL A 33 -6.35 29.88 -3.94
N PHE A 34 -7.42 30.43 -3.39
CA PHE A 34 -8.57 29.65 -2.87
C PHE A 34 -9.31 28.87 -3.96
N ASN A 35 -9.19 29.27 -5.22
CA ASN A 35 -9.87 28.63 -6.34
C ASN A 35 -8.96 27.69 -7.17
N ILE A 36 -7.68 27.53 -6.81
CA ILE A 36 -6.80 26.58 -7.47
C ILE A 36 -7.18 25.17 -7.02
N HIS A 37 -7.51 24.30 -7.98
CA HIS A 37 -7.81 22.88 -7.74
C HIS A 37 -6.58 22.00 -7.95
N ILE A 38 -6.61 20.82 -7.37
CA ILE A 38 -5.64 19.77 -7.69
C ILE A 38 -5.78 19.42 -9.18
N SER A 39 -4.66 19.35 -9.89
CA SER A 39 -4.62 19.02 -11.31
C SER A 39 -4.19 17.59 -11.56
N ASN A 40 -3.22 17.10 -10.81
CA ASN A 40 -2.65 15.77 -10.99
C ASN A 40 -2.39 15.09 -9.65
N ILE A 41 -2.64 13.78 -9.62
CA ILE A 41 -2.35 12.91 -8.48
C ILE A 41 -1.39 11.82 -8.98
N TYR A 42 -0.25 11.68 -8.33
CA TYR A 42 0.76 10.68 -8.63
C TYR A 42 0.87 9.71 -7.46
N ILE A 43 0.63 8.42 -7.71
CA ILE A 43 0.67 7.37 -6.71
C ILE A 43 1.84 6.45 -7.01
N LYS A 44 2.51 5.96 -5.95
CA LYS A 44 3.65 5.06 -6.07
C LYS A 44 3.61 3.98 -4.99
N ASN A 45 4.23 2.83 -5.34
CA ASN A 45 4.41 1.67 -4.48
C ASN A 45 3.09 1.02 -4.02
N ASN A 46 2.02 1.23 -4.80
CA ASN A 46 0.78 0.48 -4.68
C ASN A 46 0.84 -0.73 -5.61
N HIS A 47 0.58 -1.90 -5.07
CA HIS A 47 0.48 -3.17 -5.80
C HIS A 47 -0.91 -3.79 -5.59
N TYR A 48 -1.37 -3.79 -4.36
CA TYR A 48 -2.62 -4.40 -3.96
C TYR A 48 -3.83 -3.45 -4.10
N LEU A 49 -3.67 -2.20 -3.73
CA LEU A 49 -4.70 -1.17 -3.91
C LEU A 49 -4.55 -0.49 -5.26
N SER A 50 -5.65 -0.32 -5.99
CA SER A 50 -5.67 0.46 -7.21
C SER A 50 -5.49 1.96 -6.94
N ASP A 51 -5.05 2.71 -7.94
CA ASP A 51 -4.96 4.17 -7.87
C ASP A 51 -6.31 4.79 -7.49
N GLU A 52 -7.40 4.28 -8.06
CA GLU A 52 -8.76 4.76 -7.78
C GLU A 52 -9.16 4.54 -6.31
N GLU A 53 -8.88 3.36 -5.74
CA GLU A 53 -9.13 3.10 -4.33
C GLU A 53 -8.35 4.06 -3.44
N ILE A 54 -7.08 4.32 -3.75
CA ILE A 54 -6.22 5.25 -3.00
C ILE A 54 -6.73 6.68 -3.09
N ILE A 55 -7.14 7.14 -4.28
CA ILE A 55 -7.73 8.46 -4.51
C ILE A 55 -9.01 8.63 -3.68
N ASN A 56 -9.87 7.60 -3.65
CA ASN A 56 -11.11 7.61 -2.88
C ASN A 56 -10.83 7.64 -1.36
N ILE A 57 -9.93 6.81 -0.86
CA ILE A 57 -9.51 6.81 0.55
C ILE A 57 -8.90 8.17 0.95
N ALA A 58 -8.10 8.76 0.06
CA ALA A 58 -7.48 10.06 0.24
C ALA A 58 -8.49 11.23 0.19
N LYS A 59 -9.73 10.98 -0.28
CA LYS A 59 -10.77 11.98 -0.56
C LYS A 59 -10.34 13.03 -1.60
N LEU A 60 -9.77 12.55 -2.68
CA LEU A 60 -9.27 13.38 -3.79
C LEU A 60 -10.05 13.17 -5.09
N SER A 61 -11.13 12.37 -5.09
CA SER A 61 -11.91 11.99 -6.29
C SER A 61 -12.48 13.19 -7.05
N ASP A 62 -12.88 14.24 -6.33
CA ASP A 62 -13.48 15.44 -6.91
C ASP A 62 -12.45 16.54 -7.23
N TYR A 63 -11.16 16.20 -7.21
CA TYR A 63 -10.09 17.17 -7.42
C TYR A 63 -10.27 18.46 -6.60
N PRO A 64 -10.28 18.37 -5.27
CA PRO A 64 -10.58 19.50 -4.39
C PRO A 64 -9.58 20.65 -4.56
N THR A 65 -9.87 21.81 -3.93
CA THR A 65 -8.93 22.93 -3.96
C THR A 65 -7.61 22.56 -3.26
N ILE A 66 -6.53 23.28 -3.60
CA ILE A 66 -5.21 23.04 -2.97
C ILE A 66 -5.25 23.24 -1.46
N ILE A 67 -6.21 23.97 -0.94
CA ILE A 67 -6.40 24.23 0.49
C ILE A 67 -7.10 23.05 1.13
N ASP A 68 -8.18 22.56 0.55
CA ASP A 68 -8.95 21.42 1.05
C ASP A 68 -8.13 20.12 0.98
N ALA A 69 -7.30 19.97 -0.06
CA ALA A 69 -6.36 18.87 -0.20
C ALA A 69 -5.15 19.01 0.75
N ASN A 70 -5.39 19.11 2.05
CA ASN A 70 -4.33 19.20 3.04
C ASN A 70 -3.55 17.88 3.14
N THR A 71 -2.22 17.93 3.01
CA THR A 71 -1.36 16.73 2.99
C THR A 71 -1.44 15.90 4.26
N LEU A 72 -1.61 16.52 5.41
CA LEU A 72 -1.76 15.82 6.69
C LEU A 72 -3.11 15.10 6.77
N SER A 73 -4.19 15.74 6.30
CA SER A 73 -5.53 15.11 6.22
C SER A 73 -5.52 13.93 5.26
N ILE A 74 -4.92 14.08 4.08
CA ILE A 74 -4.76 13.00 3.11
C ILE A 74 -4.00 11.83 3.73
N LYS A 75 -2.84 12.09 4.32
CA LYS A 75 -2.05 11.08 5.01
C LYS A 75 -2.87 10.36 6.09
N ASN A 76 -3.55 11.10 6.94
CA ASN A 76 -4.36 10.53 8.02
C ASN A 76 -5.51 9.67 7.49
N ASN A 77 -6.16 10.07 6.39
CA ASN A 77 -7.21 9.27 5.76
C ASN A 77 -6.64 7.95 5.21
N LEU A 78 -5.48 8.01 4.55
CA LEU A 78 -4.80 6.83 4.03
C LEU A 78 -4.39 5.87 5.16
N GLU A 79 -3.70 6.36 6.18
CA GLU A 79 -3.19 5.52 7.29
C GLU A 79 -4.30 4.96 8.23
N LYS A 80 -5.53 5.45 8.13
CA LYS A 80 -6.71 4.84 8.79
C LYS A 80 -7.18 3.58 8.07
N ASN A 81 -6.86 3.42 6.80
CA ASN A 81 -7.22 2.21 6.06
C ASN A 81 -6.35 1.03 6.51
N ILE A 82 -6.98 -0.13 6.76
CA ILE A 82 -6.28 -1.31 7.27
C ILE A 82 -5.23 -1.84 6.28
N TYR A 83 -5.40 -1.59 4.99
CA TYR A 83 -4.50 -2.02 3.92
C TYR A 83 -3.35 -1.04 3.65
N ILE A 84 -3.26 0.07 4.38
CA ILE A 84 -2.15 1.01 4.27
C ILE A 84 -1.41 1.07 5.61
N ARG A 85 -0.14 0.69 5.60
CA ARG A 85 0.73 0.72 6.77
C ARG A 85 1.27 2.12 7.04
N LYS A 86 1.65 2.82 5.97
CA LYS A 86 2.25 4.16 6.03
C LYS A 86 2.01 4.90 4.73
N ALA A 87 1.80 6.20 4.82
CA ALA A 87 1.69 7.08 3.67
C ALA A 87 2.60 8.29 3.81
N LYS A 88 3.28 8.65 2.71
CA LYS A 88 4.02 9.89 2.57
C LYS A 88 3.33 10.73 1.51
N VAL A 89 2.84 11.91 1.91
CA VAL A 89 2.09 12.81 1.03
C VAL A 89 2.79 14.15 0.94
N TYR A 90 3.01 14.64 -0.26
CA TYR A 90 3.59 15.96 -0.50
C TYR A 90 3.04 16.58 -1.80
N LYS A 91 3.17 17.90 -1.92
CA LYS A 91 2.73 18.65 -3.09
C LYS A 91 3.92 19.22 -3.85
N LYS A 92 3.76 19.35 -5.17
CA LYS A 92 4.71 20.02 -6.07
C LYS A 92 3.97 21.01 -6.99
N GLY A 93 4.74 21.68 -7.84
CA GLY A 93 4.25 22.75 -8.69
C GLY A 93 3.74 23.92 -7.83
N PHE A 94 2.68 24.59 -8.27
CA PHE A 94 1.99 25.61 -7.46
C PHE A 94 1.05 24.97 -6.43
N PHE A 95 1.50 23.88 -5.76
CA PHE A 95 0.77 23.06 -4.81
C PHE A 95 -0.44 22.32 -5.37
N ASN A 96 -0.61 22.29 -6.70
CA ASN A 96 -1.74 21.64 -7.38
C ASN A 96 -1.43 20.23 -7.87
N GLN A 97 -0.22 19.70 -7.64
CA GLN A 97 0.16 18.32 -7.90
C GLN A 97 0.36 17.60 -6.57
N VAL A 98 -0.40 16.54 -6.33
CA VAL A 98 -0.31 15.70 -5.13
C VAL A 98 0.48 14.45 -5.46
N TYR A 99 1.48 14.14 -4.63
CA TYR A 99 2.28 12.92 -4.69
C TYR A 99 1.98 12.09 -3.45
N ILE A 100 1.60 10.85 -3.66
CA ILE A 100 1.28 9.87 -2.63
C ILE A 100 2.23 8.69 -2.81
N ASP A 101 3.00 8.37 -1.77
CA ASP A 101 3.89 7.23 -1.71
C ASP A 101 3.45 6.38 -0.52
N ILE A 102 3.02 5.13 -0.76
CA ILE A 102 2.45 4.28 0.27
C ILE A 102 3.30 3.04 0.54
N GLU A 103 3.21 2.57 1.76
CA GLU A 103 3.64 1.25 2.16
C GLU A 103 2.38 0.44 2.46
N GLU A 104 2.09 -0.53 1.63
CA GLU A 104 0.88 -1.35 1.77
C GLU A 104 0.99 -2.35 2.91
N ASN A 105 -0.17 -2.67 3.47
CA ASN A 105 -0.39 -3.73 4.43
C ASN A 105 -1.24 -4.81 3.74
N TYR A 106 -0.66 -5.42 2.72
CA TYR A 106 -1.37 -6.37 1.86
C TYR A 106 -1.76 -7.66 2.61
N PRO A 107 -2.84 -8.34 2.17
CA PRO A 107 -3.27 -9.59 2.75
C PRO A 107 -2.33 -10.72 2.34
N LEU A 108 -2.08 -11.64 3.28
CA LEU A 108 -1.17 -12.77 3.09
C LEU A 108 -1.94 -14.06 2.79
N PHE A 109 -2.92 -14.39 3.63
CA PHE A 109 -3.71 -15.62 3.52
C PHE A 109 -4.96 -15.53 4.41
N MET A 110 -5.93 -16.43 4.14
CA MET A 110 -7.09 -16.67 4.99
C MET A 110 -6.89 -17.93 5.82
N TYR A 111 -7.18 -17.83 7.12
CA TYR A 111 -7.17 -18.94 8.06
C TYR A 111 -8.27 -18.77 9.09
N GLN A 112 -9.12 -19.79 9.28
CA GLN A 112 -10.26 -19.77 10.22
C GLN A 112 -11.15 -18.52 10.04
N ASP A 113 -11.58 -18.26 8.82
CA ASP A 113 -12.44 -17.13 8.40
C ASP A 113 -11.86 -15.73 8.71
N LYS A 114 -10.56 -15.63 8.88
CA LYS A 114 -9.83 -14.36 9.05
C LYS A 114 -8.73 -14.23 8.01
N ILE A 115 -8.65 -13.08 7.39
CA ILE A 115 -7.54 -12.72 6.52
C ILE A 115 -6.43 -12.10 7.37
N TYR A 116 -5.25 -12.67 7.30
CA TYR A 116 -4.04 -12.18 7.95
C TYR A 116 -3.34 -11.20 7.03
N LEU A 117 -3.02 -10.01 7.54
CA LEU A 117 -2.33 -8.97 6.81
C LEU A 117 -0.83 -8.97 7.14
N TYR A 118 -0.04 -8.32 6.30
CA TYR A 118 1.42 -8.21 6.47
C TYR A 118 1.86 -7.72 7.86
N ASN A 119 1.09 -6.84 8.52
CA ASN A 119 1.37 -6.34 9.87
C ASN A 119 0.80 -7.24 10.99
N LEU A 120 0.34 -8.44 10.65
CA LEU A 120 -0.26 -9.45 11.55
C LEU A 120 -1.65 -9.08 12.11
N LYS A 121 -2.23 -7.97 11.71
CA LYS A 121 -3.65 -7.72 11.99
C LYS A 121 -4.52 -8.62 11.13
N THR A 122 -5.74 -8.83 11.56
CA THR A 122 -6.72 -9.64 10.82
C THR A 122 -7.94 -8.82 10.44
N THR A 123 -8.55 -9.20 9.32
CA THR A 123 -9.84 -8.66 8.85
C THR A 123 -10.76 -9.79 8.40
N LYS A 124 -12.05 -9.48 8.21
CA LYS A 124 -13.05 -10.40 7.65
C LYS A 124 -13.58 -9.91 6.29
N ASP A 125 -12.80 -9.10 5.60
CA ASP A 125 -13.16 -8.62 4.27
C ASP A 125 -13.26 -9.78 3.28
N ASN A 126 -14.02 -9.56 2.20
CA ASN A 126 -14.18 -10.54 1.12
C ASN A 126 -13.12 -10.27 0.03
N LYS A 127 -11.85 -10.59 0.31
CA LYS A 127 -10.74 -10.45 -0.63
C LYS A 127 -10.24 -11.83 -1.06
N ILE A 128 -9.80 -11.93 -2.31
CA ILE A 128 -9.21 -13.16 -2.86
C ILE A 128 -7.78 -13.26 -2.33
N VAL A 129 -7.50 -14.29 -1.57
CA VAL A 129 -6.21 -14.57 -0.95
C VAL A 129 -6.00 -16.09 -0.86
N PRO A 130 -4.77 -16.59 -0.73
CA PRO A 130 -4.51 -18.00 -0.44
C PRO A 130 -5.30 -18.48 0.78
N ILE A 131 -5.90 -19.66 0.69
CA ILE A 131 -6.70 -20.23 1.77
C ILE A 131 -5.91 -21.35 2.46
N VAL A 132 -5.75 -21.26 3.78
CA VAL A 132 -5.22 -22.37 4.58
C VAL A 132 -6.33 -23.37 4.82
N THR A 133 -6.14 -24.60 4.32
CA THR A 133 -7.22 -25.61 4.21
C THR A 133 -7.34 -26.55 5.41
N ASN A 134 -6.35 -26.58 6.31
CA ASN A 134 -6.35 -27.44 7.49
C ASN A 134 -5.69 -26.76 8.69
N GLU A 135 -5.82 -27.38 9.85
CA GLU A 135 -5.23 -26.84 11.10
C GLU A 135 -3.70 -26.89 11.05
N ILE A 136 -3.09 -25.81 11.55
CA ILE A 136 -1.65 -25.68 11.75
C ILE A 136 -1.41 -25.66 13.26
N PRO A 137 -0.54 -26.52 13.83
CA PRO A 137 -0.16 -26.46 15.24
C PRO A 137 0.36 -25.08 15.62
N GLU A 138 0.07 -24.65 16.86
CA GLU A 138 0.34 -23.28 17.32
C GLU A 138 1.83 -22.91 17.26
N ASP A 139 2.71 -23.86 17.60
CA ASP A 139 4.17 -23.71 17.53
C ASP A 139 4.66 -23.51 16.09
N VAL A 140 4.02 -24.14 15.11
CA VAL A 140 4.32 -24.01 13.68
C VAL A 140 3.71 -22.74 13.09
N PHE A 141 2.51 -22.36 13.54
CA PHE A 141 1.74 -21.25 12.97
C PHE A 141 2.48 -19.91 13.05
N ASN A 142 3.13 -19.62 14.17
CA ASN A 142 3.86 -18.36 14.32
C ASN A 142 5.02 -18.23 13.32
N GLU A 143 5.74 -19.32 13.07
CA GLU A 143 6.82 -19.34 12.07
C GLU A 143 6.24 -19.31 10.62
N PHE A 144 5.13 -20.00 10.39
CA PHE A 144 4.43 -19.94 9.10
C PHE A 144 4.02 -18.51 8.74
N VAL A 145 3.41 -17.76 9.67
CA VAL A 145 3.03 -16.36 9.44
C VAL A 145 4.24 -15.49 9.09
N LYS A 146 5.37 -15.69 9.76
CA LYS A 146 6.62 -14.99 9.44
C LYS A 146 7.12 -15.36 8.03
N SER A 147 7.04 -16.64 7.67
CA SER A 147 7.44 -17.13 6.36
C SER A 147 6.56 -16.57 5.22
N MET A 148 5.24 -16.45 5.45
CA MET A 148 4.35 -15.84 4.47
C MET A 148 4.68 -14.37 4.18
N ARG A 149 5.23 -13.63 5.14
CA ARG A 149 5.67 -12.23 4.94
C ARG A 149 6.90 -12.06 4.06
N ILE A 150 7.66 -13.12 3.82
CA ILE A 150 8.86 -13.12 2.96
C ILE A 150 8.47 -13.40 1.50
N VAL A 151 7.28 -13.93 1.27
CA VAL A 151 6.79 -14.24 -0.07
C VAL A 151 6.47 -12.94 -0.82
N ASN A 152 6.98 -12.82 -2.04
CA ASN A 152 6.69 -11.68 -2.92
C ASN A 152 5.19 -11.65 -3.26
N ILE A 153 4.63 -10.45 -3.38
CA ILE A 153 3.20 -10.26 -3.64
C ILE A 153 2.75 -10.96 -4.93
N ASP A 154 3.55 -10.89 -5.99
CA ASP A 154 3.25 -11.54 -7.26
C ASP A 154 3.14 -13.07 -7.13
N ILE A 155 3.89 -13.66 -6.21
CA ILE A 155 3.83 -15.10 -5.90
C ILE A 155 2.66 -15.42 -5.00
N LEU A 156 2.34 -14.57 -4.01
CA LEU A 156 1.16 -14.73 -3.17
C LEU A 156 -0.12 -14.82 -4.01
N GLU A 157 -0.25 -13.98 -5.03
CA GLU A 157 -1.39 -13.95 -5.95
C GLU A 157 -1.52 -15.23 -6.81
N ARG A 158 -0.43 -16.01 -6.94
CA ARG A 158 -0.43 -17.29 -7.65
C ARG A 158 -0.82 -18.48 -6.79
N ILE A 159 -0.83 -18.33 -5.47
CA ILE A 159 -1.18 -19.40 -4.54
C ILE A 159 -2.70 -19.40 -4.36
N SER A 160 -3.37 -20.52 -4.60
CA SER A 160 -4.80 -20.71 -4.31
C SER A 160 -5.03 -21.30 -2.93
N GLU A 161 -4.29 -22.36 -2.58
CA GLU A 161 -4.47 -23.07 -1.33
C GLU A 161 -3.13 -23.36 -0.65
N ILE A 162 -3.17 -23.40 0.67
CA ILE A 162 -2.03 -23.75 1.52
C ILE A 162 -2.48 -24.86 2.44
N LYS A 163 -1.80 -25.98 2.41
CA LYS A 163 -2.04 -27.12 3.29
C LYS A 163 -0.82 -27.36 4.15
N TYR A 164 -0.99 -27.39 5.46
CA TYR A 164 0.01 -27.93 6.36
C TYR A 164 0.13 -29.45 6.12
N ASP A 165 1.31 -29.90 5.76
CA ASP A 165 1.57 -31.26 5.27
C ASP A 165 2.88 -31.82 5.87
N SER A 166 2.95 -31.80 7.21
CA SER A 166 4.10 -32.33 7.97
C SER A 166 4.32 -33.81 7.67
N ASN A 167 5.55 -34.22 7.76
CA ASN A 167 5.95 -35.62 7.73
C ASN A 167 6.83 -35.97 8.94
N GLY A 168 7.23 -37.25 9.07
CA GLY A 168 8.04 -37.69 10.21
C GLY A 168 9.44 -37.06 10.32
N ILE A 169 9.90 -36.38 9.26
CA ILE A 169 11.23 -35.74 9.18
C ILE A 169 11.12 -34.24 9.36
N ASP A 170 10.10 -33.62 8.74
CA ASP A 170 9.92 -32.16 8.73
C ASP A 170 8.52 -31.76 9.22
N LYS A 171 8.48 -31.20 10.41
CA LYS A 171 7.26 -30.65 11.02
C LYS A 171 6.86 -29.30 10.44
N GLY A 172 7.75 -28.62 9.73
CA GLY A 172 7.52 -27.31 9.12
C GLY A 172 7.18 -27.38 7.62
N ARG A 173 6.73 -28.54 7.13
CA ARG A 173 6.42 -28.77 5.71
C ARG A 173 5.01 -28.33 5.35
N PHE A 174 4.89 -27.68 4.18
CA PHE A 174 3.62 -27.22 3.60
C PHE A 174 3.52 -27.64 2.14
N LYS A 175 2.29 -27.86 1.69
CA LYS A 175 1.94 -28.02 0.28
C LYS A 175 1.16 -26.78 -0.17
N LEU A 176 1.63 -26.12 -1.22
CA LEU A 176 0.97 -25.00 -1.88
C LEU A 176 0.33 -25.50 -3.17
N THR A 177 -0.92 -25.13 -3.42
CA THR A 177 -1.60 -25.32 -4.70
C THR A 177 -1.52 -24.00 -5.46
N MET A 178 -0.91 -24.03 -6.65
CA MET A 178 -0.76 -22.84 -7.46
C MET A 178 -1.93 -22.71 -8.45
N ASN A 179 -2.28 -21.48 -8.85
CA ASN A 179 -3.39 -21.21 -9.77
C ASN A 179 -3.23 -21.85 -11.17
N ASP A 180 -1.99 -22.14 -11.54
CA ASP A 180 -1.69 -22.81 -12.81
C ASP A 180 -1.73 -24.35 -12.73
N GLY A 181 -2.11 -24.93 -11.58
CA GLY A 181 -2.28 -26.34 -11.35
C GLY A 181 -1.02 -27.09 -10.94
N ILE A 182 0.07 -26.40 -10.67
CA ILE A 182 1.29 -27.00 -10.09
C ILE A 182 1.13 -27.08 -8.57
N TYR A 183 1.62 -28.16 -7.96
CA TYR A 183 1.78 -28.26 -6.52
C TYR A 183 3.23 -27.94 -6.14
N VAL A 184 3.41 -27.25 -5.03
CA VAL A 184 4.74 -26.93 -4.52
C VAL A 184 4.86 -27.38 -3.07
N TYR A 185 5.89 -28.17 -2.78
CA TYR A 185 6.27 -28.49 -1.42
C TYR A 185 7.37 -27.56 -0.95
N VAL A 186 7.13 -26.90 0.20
CA VAL A 186 8.09 -26.01 0.86
C VAL A 186 8.20 -26.37 2.34
N THR A 187 9.30 -25.99 2.95
CA THR A 187 9.50 -26.05 4.41
C THR A 187 9.72 -24.65 4.95
N LEU A 188 9.37 -24.41 6.22
CA LEU A 188 9.58 -23.12 6.90
C LEU A 188 11.02 -22.63 6.78
N LEU A 189 12.00 -23.54 6.84
CA LEU A 189 13.43 -23.22 6.73
C LEU A 189 13.86 -22.72 5.35
N LYS A 190 13.09 -23.01 4.31
CA LYS A 190 13.41 -22.68 2.91
C LYS A 190 12.23 -22.02 2.19
N PHE A 191 11.33 -21.39 2.96
CA PHE A 191 10.08 -20.85 2.42
C PHE A 191 10.32 -19.76 1.37
N GLU A 192 11.39 -18.97 1.53
CA GLU A 192 11.79 -17.93 0.59
C GLU A 192 12.09 -18.44 -0.83
N LYS A 193 12.38 -19.73 -1.00
CA LYS A 193 12.64 -20.34 -2.33
C LYS A 193 11.43 -20.25 -3.25
N ILE A 194 10.22 -20.15 -2.71
CA ILE A 194 9.00 -19.98 -3.51
C ILE A 194 9.05 -18.71 -4.37
N ASN A 195 9.82 -17.69 -3.98
CA ASN A 195 9.98 -16.46 -4.75
C ASN A 195 10.66 -16.67 -6.11
N ASN A 196 11.29 -17.84 -6.32
CA ASN A 196 11.84 -18.24 -7.60
C ASN A 196 10.84 -19.01 -8.50
N TYR A 197 9.59 -19.14 -8.05
CA TYR A 197 8.57 -19.96 -8.72
C TYR A 197 8.44 -19.62 -10.20
N ASP A 198 8.24 -18.36 -10.57
CA ASP A 198 8.06 -17.92 -11.94
C ASP A 198 9.26 -18.27 -12.83
N LYS A 199 10.46 -18.08 -12.29
CA LYS A 199 11.70 -18.43 -13.00
C LYS A 199 11.80 -19.95 -13.26
N ILE A 200 11.39 -20.77 -12.30
CA ILE A 200 11.40 -22.24 -12.43
C ILE A 200 10.36 -22.67 -13.45
N VAL A 201 9.11 -22.21 -13.30
CA VAL A 201 7.98 -22.62 -14.14
C VAL A 201 8.18 -22.18 -15.59
N SER A 202 8.78 -21.01 -15.84
CA SER A 202 9.10 -20.58 -17.20
C SER A 202 9.99 -21.56 -17.98
N THR A 203 10.76 -22.40 -17.29
CA THR A 203 11.60 -23.45 -17.91
C THR A 203 10.84 -24.76 -18.16
N LEU A 204 9.68 -24.95 -17.54
CA LEU A 204 8.90 -26.18 -17.61
C LEU A 204 7.90 -26.20 -18.80
N GLY A 205 7.59 -25.04 -19.37
CA GLY A 205 6.53 -24.89 -20.37
C GLY A 205 5.17 -25.28 -19.81
N ASP A 206 4.35 -25.99 -20.55
CA ASP A 206 2.98 -26.38 -20.15
C ASP A 206 2.92 -27.63 -19.25
N LYS A 207 4.06 -28.11 -18.76
CA LYS A 207 4.13 -29.32 -17.93
C LYS A 207 3.49 -29.05 -16.56
N LYS A 208 2.67 -30.01 -16.09
CA LYS A 208 2.05 -29.99 -14.76
C LYS A 208 2.63 -31.10 -13.90
N GLY A 209 2.75 -30.79 -12.59
CA GLY A 209 3.39 -31.75 -11.68
C GLY A 209 3.59 -31.15 -10.29
N ILE A 210 4.58 -31.69 -9.61
CA ILE A 210 4.94 -31.30 -8.23
C ILE A 210 6.36 -30.73 -8.24
N LEU A 211 6.50 -29.51 -7.73
CA LEU A 211 7.78 -28.85 -7.48
C LEU A 211 8.17 -29.07 -6.03
N TYR A 212 9.29 -29.70 -5.78
CA TYR A 212 9.84 -29.94 -4.46
C TYR A 212 10.93 -28.91 -4.15
N LEU A 213 10.63 -27.97 -3.25
CA LEU A 213 11.58 -26.97 -2.71
C LEU A 213 12.01 -27.30 -1.28
N ASP A 214 11.36 -28.28 -0.65
CA ASP A 214 11.63 -28.77 0.70
C ASP A 214 12.90 -29.64 0.78
N SER A 215 12.99 -30.67 -0.07
CA SER A 215 14.01 -31.73 -0.02
C SER A 215 15.08 -31.61 -1.10
N GLY A 216 14.87 -30.77 -2.09
CA GLY A 216 15.77 -30.50 -3.21
C GLY A 216 15.14 -29.40 -4.06
N GLU A 217 15.63 -29.20 -5.26
CA GLU A 217 15.00 -28.33 -6.26
C GLU A 217 14.75 -29.16 -7.51
N TYR A 218 13.71 -30.00 -7.46
CA TYR A 218 13.36 -30.87 -8.58
C TYR A 218 11.86 -30.84 -8.84
N PHE A 219 11.49 -31.20 -10.07
CA PHE A 219 10.12 -31.24 -10.56
C PHE A 219 9.75 -32.65 -10.97
N GLU A 220 8.63 -33.16 -10.49
CA GLU A 220 8.05 -34.44 -10.83
C GLU A 220 6.77 -34.23 -11.64
N LEU A 221 6.70 -34.84 -12.84
CA LEU A 221 5.50 -34.78 -13.67
C LEU A 221 4.37 -35.58 -13.02
N PHE A 222 3.13 -35.11 -13.16
CA PHE A 222 1.99 -35.98 -12.86
C PHE A 222 2.04 -37.24 -13.74
N LYS A 223 1.82 -38.36 -13.09
CA LYS A 223 1.64 -39.61 -13.84
C LYS A 223 0.24 -39.60 -14.47
N ASN A 224 0.16 -39.72 -15.77
CA ASN A 224 -1.09 -39.92 -16.50
C ASN A 224 -1.74 -41.24 -16.10
#